data_4246a22422ac7a6a3c8fa3965cc12a49
#
_entry.id   4246a22422ac7a6a3c8fa3965cc12a49
#
_cell.length_a   1.000
_cell.length_b   1.000
_cell.length_c   1.000
_cell.angle_alpha   90.00
_cell.angle_beta   90.00
_cell.angle_gamma   90.00
#
_symmetry.space_group_name_H-M   'P 1'
#
loop_
_entity.id
_entity.type
_entity.pdbx_description
1 polymer ?
#
loop_
_entity_poly.entity_id
_entity_poly.type
_entity_poly.pdbx_seq_one_letter_code
_entity_poly.pdbx_strand_id
1 'polypeptide(L)'
;MRWHGRLHGLTVAIMFVILFTGEELKAQDINSVQRNKLMLPELIQGVLARNPELVAARKQWEAATNRITQARSLDDPILSIQLWNVPQPFKATQADNTIFGLSQNLPFPGKLGLKGEVASRSADMTEQAVHAKERELVTRLKQAYYDLFLMQKTIQIHHEQVELLRQFFEIANTKFRAGKGSQADVLKAQVELSLLQQQLPVLEQRRKTAGAMLNTLLDRDPSLPLGLAQEPSPLPIDQPLDDLHRLALNDRPELKAAELDVQRNEQSHALAQRQYYPDFNVAFQRFQNYQANDGFGAYVAMSIPFAFWTKPKYDAGVQEAAAGVAVARAQQQTLENLTRFQINDLLAKLRATDQVATLYRTTILPQAEQSLESARVGYRAGKGGFLDLIDTQRAWKGFQLEYFKALVDRQHRLAELEQVVGIPLDRQS
;
A
#
# COMPACT_ATOMS: atom_id res chain seq x y z
N MET A 1 20.52 53.60 -48.11
CA MET A 1 21.82 53.04 -48.51
C MET A 1 21.76 51.54 -48.19
N ARG A 2 21.41 50.71 -49.19
CA ARG A 2 22.25 49.83 -50.03
C ARG A 2 23.39 49.18 -49.17
N TRP A 3 23.34 47.82 -48.97
CA TRP A 3 23.86 46.87 -49.93
C TRP A 3 23.35 45.44 -49.72
N HIS A 4 23.08 44.77 -50.87
CA HIS A 4 22.75 43.38 -51.08
C HIS A 4 24.01 42.48 -50.94
N GLY A 5 23.79 41.18 -50.68
CA GLY A 5 24.83 40.17 -50.90
C GLY A 5 24.36 38.75 -50.61
N ARG A 6 23.93 38.10 -51.64
CA ARG A 6 23.60 36.67 -51.86
C ARG A 6 24.55 35.70 -51.16
N LEU A 7 23.97 34.54 -50.69
CA LEU A 7 24.53 33.22 -50.98
C LEU A 7 23.43 32.14 -50.81
N HIS A 8 22.89 31.72 -51.90
CA HIS A 8 22.11 30.47 -52.02
C HIS A 8 23.08 29.31 -52.19
N GLY A 9 22.71 28.12 -51.62
CA GLY A 9 23.25 26.85 -52.05
C GLY A 9 24.07 26.15 -50.97
N LEU A 10 23.42 25.36 -50.08
CA LEU A 10 23.87 24.06 -49.56
C LEU A 10 22.85 23.49 -48.54
N THR A 11 21.67 23.11 -49.00
CA THR A 11 20.70 22.42 -48.14
C THR A 11 19.87 21.41 -48.94
N VAL A 12 20.51 20.39 -49.48
CA VAL A 12 19.84 19.15 -50.00
C VAL A 12 20.88 18.01 -50.00
N ALA A 13 21.30 17.50 -48.86
CA ALA A 13 22.04 16.24 -48.76
C ALA A 13 22.21 15.68 -47.33
N ILE A 14 21.30 15.94 -46.37
CA ILE A 14 21.30 15.27 -45.05
C ILE A 14 19.87 14.94 -44.66
N MET A 15 19.14 14.19 -45.46
CA MET A 15 17.78 13.76 -45.11
C MET A 15 17.48 12.29 -45.52
N PHE A 16 18.47 11.44 -45.60
CA PHE A 16 18.25 10.01 -46.00
C PHE A 16 19.03 8.96 -45.20
N VAL A 17 19.58 9.28 -44.02
CA VAL A 17 20.34 8.29 -43.20
C VAL A 17 19.74 8.09 -41.78
N ILE A 18 18.63 8.71 -41.40
CA ILE A 18 18.07 8.58 -40.04
C ILE A 18 16.79 7.72 -39.97
N LEU A 19 16.48 6.95 -41.01
CA LEU A 19 15.23 6.14 -41.00
C LEU A 19 15.46 4.63 -40.83
N PHE A 20 16.70 4.15 -40.64
CA PHE A 20 16.96 2.71 -40.45
C PHE A 20 17.60 2.29 -39.13
N THR A 21 17.87 3.20 -38.20
CA THR A 21 18.48 2.86 -36.90
C THR A 21 17.47 2.85 -35.74
N GLY A 22 16.21 3.25 -35.95
CA GLY A 22 15.20 3.36 -34.89
C GLY A 22 14.48 2.06 -34.54
N GLU A 23 14.41 1.10 -35.46
CA GLU A 23 13.70 -0.16 -35.21
C GLU A 23 14.60 -1.26 -34.63
N GLU A 24 15.86 -1.28 -34.97
CA GLU A 24 16.82 -2.26 -34.37
C GLU A 24 17.17 -1.93 -32.92
N LEU A 25 17.21 -0.66 -32.53
CA LEU A 25 17.40 -0.23 -31.14
C LEU A 25 16.21 -0.60 -30.25
N LYS A 26 14.97 -0.52 -30.76
CA LYS A 26 13.78 -0.97 -30.01
C LYS A 26 13.71 -2.48 -29.85
N ALA A 27 14.14 -3.25 -30.85
CA ALA A 27 14.15 -4.71 -30.80
C ALA A 27 15.24 -5.25 -29.86
N GLN A 28 16.40 -4.59 -29.77
CA GLN A 28 17.47 -4.95 -28.84
C GLN A 28 17.10 -4.62 -27.39
N ASP A 29 16.42 -3.48 -27.11
CA ASP A 29 15.95 -3.13 -25.79
C ASP A 29 14.85 -4.08 -25.28
N ILE A 30 13.92 -4.50 -26.13
CA ILE A 30 12.86 -5.45 -25.76
C ILE A 30 13.45 -6.81 -25.41
N ASN A 31 14.45 -7.28 -26.14
CA ASN A 31 15.12 -8.55 -25.86
C ASN A 31 16.06 -8.50 -24.66
N SER A 32 16.62 -7.35 -24.31
CA SER A 32 17.47 -7.16 -23.12
C SER A 32 16.64 -7.13 -21.85
N VAL A 33 15.46 -6.52 -21.87
CA VAL A 33 14.52 -6.45 -20.73
C VAL A 33 13.93 -7.82 -20.40
N GLN A 34 13.68 -8.67 -21.40
CA GLN A 34 13.21 -10.06 -21.17
C GLN A 34 14.28 -10.98 -20.54
N ARG A 35 15.57 -10.65 -20.65
CA ARG A 35 16.68 -11.43 -20.06
C ARG A 35 17.07 -10.98 -18.65
N ASN A 36 16.63 -9.82 -18.18
CA ASN A 36 16.94 -9.35 -16.84
C ASN A 36 15.99 -10.01 -15.81
N LYS A 37 16.60 -10.70 -14.84
CA LYS A 37 15.88 -11.20 -13.67
C LYS A 37 15.36 -10.01 -12.84
N LEU A 38 14.10 -10.06 -12.44
CA LEU A 38 13.55 -9.10 -11.51
C LEU A 38 14.05 -9.41 -10.09
N MET A 39 14.72 -8.47 -9.48
CA MET A 39 15.22 -8.60 -8.11
C MET A 39 14.21 -7.98 -7.14
N LEU A 40 13.60 -8.82 -6.30
CA LEU A 40 12.57 -8.36 -5.34
C LEU A 40 13.07 -7.26 -4.39
N PRO A 41 14.30 -7.29 -3.83
CA PRO A 41 14.80 -6.22 -2.99
C PRO A 41 14.86 -4.86 -3.69
N GLU A 42 15.26 -4.82 -4.96
CA GLU A 42 15.31 -3.57 -5.75
C GLU A 42 13.90 -3.00 -5.99
N LEU A 43 12.92 -3.88 -6.22
CA LEU A 43 11.53 -3.48 -6.38
C LEU A 43 10.94 -2.93 -5.06
N ILE A 44 11.29 -3.52 -3.92
CA ILE A 44 10.90 -3.01 -2.59
C ILE A 44 11.47 -1.60 -2.40
N GLN A 45 12.75 -1.38 -2.66
CA GLN A 45 13.34 -0.04 -2.59
C GLN A 45 12.64 0.93 -3.55
N GLY A 46 12.32 0.49 -4.75
CA GLY A 46 11.62 1.29 -5.77
C GLY A 46 10.23 1.75 -5.30
N VAL A 47 9.43 0.86 -4.73
CA VAL A 47 8.08 1.21 -4.23
C VAL A 47 8.16 2.16 -3.04
N LEU A 48 9.08 1.93 -2.10
CA LEU A 48 9.25 2.79 -0.93
C LEU A 48 9.78 4.20 -1.28
N ALA A 49 10.49 4.33 -2.41
CA ALA A 49 11.01 5.61 -2.87
C ALA A 49 10.00 6.44 -3.67
N ARG A 50 9.13 5.81 -4.47
CA ARG A 50 8.37 6.52 -5.53
C ARG A 50 6.86 6.40 -5.40
N ASN A 51 6.32 5.43 -4.66
CA ASN A 51 4.89 5.16 -4.66
C ASN A 51 4.08 6.37 -4.17
N PRO A 52 3.08 6.87 -4.95
CA PRO A 52 2.31 8.05 -4.60
C PRO A 52 1.49 7.92 -3.31
N GLU A 53 1.03 6.70 -2.96
CA GLU A 53 0.31 6.46 -1.69
C GLU A 53 1.21 6.75 -0.48
N LEU A 54 2.49 6.38 -0.58
CA LEU A 54 3.46 6.64 0.48
C LEU A 54 3.85 8.13 0.55
N VAL A 55 4.01 8.77 -0.61
CA VAL A 55 4.23 10.23 -0.67
C VAL A 55 3.08 10.98 -0.01
N ALA A 56 1.82 10.58 -0.30
CA ALA A 56 0.64 11.17 0.32
C ALA A 56 0.63 10.98 1.85
N ALA A 57 0.95 9.77 2.34
CA ALA A 57 1.03 9.48 3.77
C ALA A 57 2.10 10.34 4.47
N ARG A 58 3.29 10.50 3.87
CA ARG A 58 4.36 11.36 4.40
C ARG A 58 3.94 12.84 4.44
N LYS A 59 3.19 13.30 3.44
CA LYS A 59 2.65 14.68 3.44
C LYS A 59 1.55 14.88 4.48
N GLN A 60 0.76 13.86 4.78
CA GLN A 60 -0.20 13.89 5.89
C GLN A 60 0.52 14.02 7.24
N TRP A 61 1.61 13.30 7.44
CA TRP A 61 2.43 13.42 8.64
C TRP A 61 3.08 14.82 8.75
N GLU A 62 3.64 15.35 7.66
CA GLU A 62 4.17 16.71 7.61
C GLU A 62 3.09 17.76 7.97
N ALA A 63 1.87 17.59 7.45
CA ALA A 63 0.75 18.46 7.80
C ALA A 63 0.35 18.34 9.29
N ALA A 64 0.34 17.12 9.85
CA ALA A 64 0.06 16.89 11.26
C ALA A 64 1.15 17.51 12.16
N THR A 65 2.40 17.43 11.79
CA THR A 65 3.53 18.05 12.51
C THR A 65 3.39 19.57 12.55
N ASN A 66 2.99 20.20 11.44
CA ASN A 66 2.76 21.64 11.40
C ASN A 66 1.58 22.11 12.28
N ARG A 67 0.59 21.22 12.57
CA ARG A 67 -0.50 21.52 13.50
C ARG A 67 -0.02 21.69 14.94
N ILE A 68 1.12 21.13 15.32
CA ILE A 68 1.68 21.27 16.68
C ILE A 68 1.97 22.75 16.96
N THR A 69 2.63 23.43 16.02
CA THR A 69 2.92 24.87 16.14
C THR A 69 1.65 25.71 16.21
N GLN A 70 0.63 25.41 15.37
CA GLN A 70 -0.65 26.08 15.39
C GLN A 70 -1.37 25.89 16.75
N ALA A 71 -1.36 24.66 17.30
CA ALA A 71 -2.00 24.35 18.56
C ALA A 71 -1.34 25.01 19.79
N ARG A 72 -0.04 25.32 19.68
CA ARG A 72 0.74 26.02 20.73
C ARG A 72 0.70 27.53 20.60
N SER A 73 0.27 28.05 19.45
CA SER A 73 0.23 29.47 19.20
C SER A 73 -0.94 30.14 19.91
N LEU A 74 -0.77 31.42 20.26
CA LEU A 74 -1.86 32.29 20.69
C LEU A 74 -2.81 32.54 19.52
N ASP A 75 -4.09 32.81 19.84
CA ASP A 75 -5.05 33.31 18.87
C ASP A 75 -4.58 34.68 18.32
N ASP A 76 -5.04 35.05 17.13
CA ASP A 76 -4.66 36.33 16.51
C ASP A 76 -5.14 37.50 17.36
N PRO A 77 -4.35 38.61 17.45
CA PRO A 77 -4.79 39.83 18.07
C PRO A 77 -5.95 40.43 17.28
N ILE A 78 -6.95 40.95 17.98
CA ILE A 78 -8.14 41.52 17.37
C ILE A 78 -8.01 43.07 17.38
N LEU A 79 -7.99 43.67 16.20
CA LEU A 79 -8.13 45.10 16.01
C LEU A 79 -9.64 45.42 15.87
N SER A 80 -10.11 46.34 16.70
CA SER A 80 -11.50 46.78 16.68
C SER A 80 -11.65 48.28 16.49
N ILE A 81 -12.67 48.69 15.76
CA ILE A 81 -13.06 50.08 15.62
C ILE A 81 -14.55 50.14 16.07
N GLN A 82 -14.82 50.95 17.08
CA GLN A 82 -16.17 51.11 17.63
C GLN A 82 -16.56 52.57 17.59
N LEU A 83 -17.73 52.87 17.03
CA LEU A 83 -18.35 54.17 17.09
C LEU A 83 -19.28 54.17 18.29
N TRP A 84 -19.12 55.15 19.21
CA TRP A 84 -19.88 55.24 20.44
C TRP A 84 -20.86 56.41 20.39
N ASN A 85 -22.10 56.16 20.86
CA ASN A 85 -23.19 57.13 20.94
C ASN A 85 -23.47 57.79 19.57
N VAL A 86 -23.83 56.98 18.58
CA VAL A 86 -24.19 57.44 17.23
C VAL A 86 -25.64 57.94 17.24
N PRO A 87 -25.94 59.23 16.86
CA PRO A 87 -27.30 59.75 16.87
C PRO A 87 -28.22 59.09 15.85
N GLN A 88 -29.52 59.12 16.12
CA GLN A 88 -30.54 58.61 15.18
C GLN A 88 -31.06 59.75 14.27
N PRO A 89 -31.33 59.47 12.94
CA PRO A 89 -30.96 58.24 12.21
C PRO A 89 -29.47 58.04 12.17
N PHE A 90 -29.02 56.81 12.02
CA PHE A 90 -27.58 56.45 12.11
C PHE A 90 -26.68 57.35 11.25
N LYS A 91 -25.87 58.20 11.92
CA LYS A 91 -24.94 59.15 11.32
C LYS A 91 -23.54 58.88 11.89
N ALA A 92 -22.79 57.99 11.25
CA ALA A 92 -21.46 57.55 11.73
C ALA A 92 -20.48 58.73 11.98
N THR A 93 -20.59 59.81 11.21
CA THR A 93 -19.75 61.03 11.33
C THR A 93 -20.13 61.91 12.52
N GLN A 94 -21.18 61.62 13.23
CA GLN A 94 -21.69 62.35 14.42
C GLN A 94 -21.61 61.48 15.67
N ALA A 95 -20.81 60.44 15.67
CA ALA A 95 -20.52 59.68 16.89
C ALA A 95 -19.76 60.59 17.90
N ASP A 96 -20.07 60.43 19.20
CA ASP A 96 -19.31 61.19 20.22
C ASP A 96 -17.88 60.73 20.34
N ASN A 97 -17.62 59.42 20.17
CA ASN A 97 -16.30 58.84 20.24
C ASN A 97 -16.08 57.81 19.12
N THR A 98 -14.89 57.77 18.57
CA THR A 98 -14.35 56.63 17.84
C THR A 98 -13.30 55.95 18.72
N ILE A 99 -13.53 54.65 19.01
CA ILE A 99 -12.65 53.86 19.87
C ILE A 99 -11.89 52.88 18.99
N PHE A 100 -10.57 52.97 18.96
CA PHE A 100 -9.67 52.04 18.37
C PHE A 100 -9.16 51.12 19.45
N GLY A 101 -9.41 49.80 19.30
CA GLY A 101 -9.02 48.80 20.29
C GLY A 101 -8.11 47.74 19.69
N LEU A 102 -7.12 47.30 20.44
CA LEU A 102 -6.30 46.11 20.18
C LEU A 102 -6.46 45.17 21.37
N SER A 103 -6.91 43.96 21.13
CA SER A 103 -7.08 42.97 22.18
C SER A 103 -6.44 41.63 21.85
N GLN A 104 -6.02 40.92 22.91
CA GLN A 104 -5.37 39.62 22.82
C GLN A 104 -6.00 38.65 23.83
N ASN A 105 -6.42 37.50 23.35
CA ASN A 105 -6.79 36.36 24.19
C ASN A 105 -5.55 35.64 24.70
N LEU A 106 -5.49 35.41 26.00
CA LEU A 106 -4.40 34.71 26.69
C LEU A 106 -5.02 33.51 27.44
N PRO A 107 -4.99 32.30 26.89
CA PRO A 107 -5.42 31.12 27.60
C PRO A 107 -4.67 30.93 28.91
N PHE A 108 -5.29 30.32 29.91
CA PHE A 108 -4.62 30.02 31.16
C PHE A 108 -3.32 29.25 30.94
N PRO A 109 -2.24 29.57 31.69
CA PRO A 109 -0.96 28.88 31.55
C PRO A 109 -1.11 27.36 31.58
N GLY A 110 -0.46 26.67 30.60
CA GLY A 110 -0.51 25.23 30.41
C GLY A 110 -1.62 24.74 29.45
N LYS A 111 -2.66 25.53 29.12
CA LYS A 111 -3.68 25.11 28.13
C LYS A 111 -3.07 24.94 26.73
N LEU A 112 -2.25 25.91 26.26
CA LEU A 112 -1.57 25.84 24.98
C LEU A 112 -0.55 24.69 24.93
N GLY A 113 0.16 24.42 26.05
CA GLY A 113 1.04 23.29 26.17
C GLY A 113 0.28 21.96 25.96
N LEU A 114 -0.83 21.76 26.66
CA LEU A 114 -1.65 20.56 26.53
C LEU A 114 -2.29 20.42 25.14
N LYS A 115 -2.75 21.53 24.51
CA LYS A 115 -3.19 21.52 23.11
C LYS A 115 -2.08 21.06 22.19
N GLY A 116 -0.86 21.54 22.41
CA GLY A 116 0.34 21.13 21.67
C GLY A 116 0.68 19.66 21.87
N GLU A 117 0.54 19.13 23.11
CA GLU A 117 0.76 17.68 23.37
C GLU A 117 -0.27 16.80 22.66
N VAL A 118 -1.56 17.18 22.67
CA VAL A 118 -2.61 16.48 21.92
C VAL A 118 -2.27 16.46 20.42
N ALA A 119 -1.85 17.61 19.87
CA ALA A 119 -1.44 17.71 18.46
C ALA A 119 -0.15 16.89 18.17
N SER A 120 0.80 16.86 19.12
CA SER A 120 2.03 16.05 19.00
C SER A 120 1.69 14.56 18.94
N ARG A 121 0.87 14.05 19.87
CA ARG A 121 0.45 12.64 19.83
C ARG A 121 -0.32 12.30 18.55
N SER A 122 -1.10 13.24 18.02
CA SER A 122 -1.77 13.07 16.72
C SER A 122 -0.77 13.01 15.55
N ALA A 123 0.31 13.78 15.60
CA ALA A 123 1.38 13.73 14.61
C ALA A 123 2.17 12.40 14.70
N ASP A 124 2.51 11.95 15.91
CA ASP A 124 3.17 10.67 16.18
C ASP A 124 2.31 9.48 15.66
N MET A 125 0.98 9.53 15.86
CA MET A 125 0.05 8.54 15.29
C MET A 125 0.09 8.54 13.75
N THR A 126 0.16 9.72 13.13
CA THR A 126 0.24 9.84 11.66
C THR A 126 1.58 9.32 11.14
N GLU A 127 2.67 9.45 11.90
CA GLU A 127 3.95 8.81 11.61
C GLU A 127 3.83 7.30 11.58
N GLN A 128 3.19 6.71 12.60
CA GLN A 128 2.94 5.25 12.60
C GLN A 128 2.06 4.81 11.42
N ALA A 129 1.13 5.65 10.96
CA ALA A 129 0.36 5.38 9.76
C ALA A 129 1.23 5.36 8.48
N VAL A 130 2.31 6.17 8.42
CA VAL A 130 3.32 6.07 7.33
C VAL A 130 3.99 4.70 7.37
N HIS A 131 4.46 4.25 8.54
CA HIS A 131 5.10 2.94 8.68
C HIS A 131 4.15 1.78 8.35
N ALA A 132 2.88 1.87 8.75
CA ALA A 132 1.85 0.90 8.37
C ALA A 132 1.66 0.85 6.85
N LYS A 133 1.62 2.02 6.18
CA LYS A 133 1.54 2.12 4.72
C LYS A 133 2.77 1.53 4.02
N GLU A 134 3.97 1.73 4.55
CA GLU A 134 5.20 1.10 4.04
C GLU A 134 5.07 -0.44 4.07
N ARG A 135 4.61 -1.01 5.18
CA ARG A 135 4.40 -2.47 5.31
C ARG A 135 3.33 -2.99 4.35
N GLU A 136 2.20 -2.31 4.27
CA GLU A 136 1.12 -2.64 3.33
C GLU A 136 1.62 -2.66 1.87
N LEU A 137 2.36 -1.63 1.45
CA LEU A 137 2.90 -1.54 0.09
C LEU A 137 3.92 -2.64 -0.20
N VAL A 138 4.78 -2.99 0.76
CA VAL A 138 5.73 -4.10 0.61
C VAL A 138 4.98 -5.42 0.46
N THR A 139 3.93 -5.65 1.26
CA THR A 139 3.09 -6.86 1.15
C THR A 139 2.42 -6.94 -0.21
N ARG A 140 1.75 -5.86 -0.66
CA ARG A 140 1.11 -5.81 -1.98
C ARG A 140 2.11 -6.02 -3.12
N LEU A 141 3.34 -5.47 -2.99
CA LEU A 141 4.39 -5.68 -3.97
C LEU A 141 4.85 -7.14 -4.01
N LYS A 142 5.10 -7.77 -2.85
CA LYS A 142 5.47 -9.19 -2.77
C LYS A 142 4.40 -10.08 -3.41
N GLN A 143 3.13 -9.84 -3.10
CA GLN A 143 2.00 -10.56 -3.68
C GLN A 143 1.97 -10.40 -5.21
N ALA A 144 2.01 -9.17 -5.72
CA ALA A 144 2.01 -8.90 -7.17
C ALA A 144 3.23 -9.51 -7.90
N TYR A 145 4.40 -9.52 -7.23
CA TYR A 145 5.61 -10.15 -7.76
C TYR A 145 5.45 -11.67 -7.93
N TYR A 146 4.92 -12.34 -6.89
CA TYR A 146 4.73 -13.78 -6.94
C TYR A 146 3.55 -14.20 -7.83
N ASP A 147 2.53 -13.36 -7.98
CA ASP A 147 1.47 -13.55 -8.98
C ASP A 147 2.04 -13.48 -10.41
N LEU A 148 2.94 -12.52 -10.68
CA LEU A 148 3.62 -12.46 -11.97
C LEU A 148 4.48 -13.70 -12.20
N PHE A 149 5.22 -14.18 -11.19
CA PHE A 149 5.97 -15.43 -11.26
C PHE A 149 5.05 -16.60 -11.62
N LEU A 150 3.92 -16.75 -10.92
CA LEU A 150 2.96 -17.83 -11.18
C LEU A 150 2.45 -17.81 -12.63
N MET A 151 2.13 -16.64 -13.16
CA MET A 151 1.67 -16.52 -14.54
C MET A 151 2.76 -16.85 -15.55
N GLN A 152 4.00 -16.41 -15.33
CA GLN A 152 5.16 -16.74 -16.17
C GLN A 152 5.42 -18.26 -16.15
N LYS A 153 5.38 -18.88 -14.98
CA LYS A 153 5.58 -20.32 -14.80
C LYS A 153 4.45 -21.14 -15.43
N THR A 154 3.21 -20.67 -15.28
CA THR A 154 2.03 -21.30 -15.90
C THR A 154 2.15 -21.31 -17.42
N ILE A 155 2.60 -20.21 -18.04
CA ILE A 155 2.83 -20.13 -19.48
C ILE A 155 3.96 -21.06 -19.90
N GLN A 156 5.05 -21.14 -19.14
CA GLN A 156 6.15 -22.06 -19.39
C GLN A 156 5.65 -23.51 -19.42
N ILE A 157 4.96 -23.94 -18.35
CA ILE A 157 4.38 -25.30 -18.27
C ILE A 157 3.42 -25.54 -19.42
N HIS A 158 2.62 -24.54 -19.79
CA HIS A 158 1.70 -24.66 -20.91
C HIS A 158 2.40 -24.93 -22.24
N HIS A 159 3.49 -24.24 -22.53
CA HIS A 159 4.32 -24.52 -23.73
C HIS A 159 4.93 -25.92 -23.71
N GLU A 160 5.48 -26.34 -22.57
CA GLU A 160 6.01 -27.69 -22.39
C GLU A 160 4.93 -28.76 -22.69
N GLN A 161 3.70 -28.52 -22.25
CA GLN A 161 2.57 -29.42 -22.50
C GLN A 161 2.13 -29.44 -23.97
N VAL A 162 2.16 -28.30 -24.66
CA VAL A 162 1.90 -28.25 -26.11
C VAL A 162 2.91 -29.11 -26.88
N GLU A 163 4.20 -29.00 -26.55
CA GLU A 163 5.25 -29.80 -27.20
C GLU A 163 5.10 -31.31 -26.89
N LEU A 164 4.79 -31.65 -25.66
CA LEU A 164 4.53 -33.05 -25.27
C LEU A 164 3.31 -33.63 -26.02
N LEU A 165 2.25 -32.87 -26.15
CA LEU A 165 1.04 -33.31 -26.85
C LEU A 165 1.24 -33.40 -28.36
N ARG A 166 2.10 -32.57 -28.97
CA ARG A 166 2.53 -32.74 -30.36
C ARG A 166 3.23 -34.07 -30.56
N GLN A 167 4.10 -34.48 -29.64
CA GLN A 167 4.76 -35.79 -29.71
C GLN A 167 3.72 -36.94 -29.64
N PHE A 168 2.69 -36.82 -28.79
CA PHE A 168 1.65 -37.81 -28.71
C PHE A 168 0.80 -37.88 -29.98
N PHE A 169 0.49 -36.76 -30.58
CA PHE A 169 -0.18 -36.67 -31.88
C PHE A 169 0.65 -37.40 -32.96
N GLU A 170 1.96 -37.19 -33.06
CA GLU A 170 2.81 -37.85 -34.04
C GLU A 170 2.89 -39.36 -33.82
N ILE A 171 2.93 -39.80 -32.56
CA ILE A 171 2.87 -41.23 -32.24
C ILE A 171 1.53 -41.86 -32.69
N ALA A 172 0.41 -41.22 -32.39
CA ALA A 172 -0.91 -41.67 -32.77
C ALA A 172 -1.08 -41.71 -34.29
N ASN A 173 -0.64 -40.68 -35.00
CA ASN A 173 -0.68 -40.58 -36.46
C ASN A 173 0.19 -41.68 -37.14
N THR A 174 1.39 -41.95 -36.61
CA THR A 174 2.25 -43.01 -37.11
C THR A 174 1.61 -44.41 -36.93
N LYS A 175 1.04 -44.67 -35.78
CA LYS A 175 0.29 -45.91 -35.51
C LYS A 175 -0.91 -46.06 -36.41
N PHE A 176 -1.68 -45.00 -36.63
CA PHE A 176 -2.84 -45.04 -37.54
C PHE A 176 -2.42 -45.38 -38.98
N ARG A 177 -1.36 -44.70 -39.51
CA ARG A 177 -0.83 -44.98 -40.84
C ARG A 177 -0.31 -46.40 -41.01
N ALA A 178 0.20 -47.01 -39.92
CA ALA A 178 0.64 -48.38 -39.89
C ALA A 178 -0.48 -49.40 -39.67
N GLY A 179 -1.74 -48.97 -39.61
CA GLY A 179 -2.90 -49.85 -39.31
C GLY A 179 -2.94 -50.40 -37.87
N LYS A 180 -2.12 -49.81 -36.96
CA LYS A 180 -1.98 -50.28 -35.56
C LYS A 180 -2.59 -49.32 -34.55
N GLY A 181 -3.31 -48.29 -34.99
CA GLY A 181 -3.93 -47.28 -34.18
C GLY A 181 -5.30 -46.82 -34.73
N SER A 182 -6.09 -46.19 -33.91
CA SER A 182 -7.41 -45.68 -34.28
C SER A 182 -7.32 -44.23 -34.82
N GLN A 183 -8.13 -43.89 -35.84
CA GLN A 183 -8.32 -42.52 -36.28
C GLN A 183 -8.85 -41.63 -35.14
N ALA A 184 -9.64 -42.20 -34.23
CA ALA A 184 -10.18 -41.49 -33.06
C ALA A 184 -9.07 -40.99 -32.12
N ASP A 185 -7.94 -41.71 -31.99
CA ASP A 185 -6.80 -41.27 -31.18
C ASP A 185 -6.11 -40.03 -31.79
N VAL A 186 -5.97 -40.04 -33.13
CA VAL A 186 -5.40 -38.89 -33.85
C VAL A 186 -6.27 -37.63 -33.69
N LEU A 187 -7.57 -37.78 -33.89
CA LEU A 187 -8.54 -36.69 -33.73
C LEU A 187 -8.60 -36.16 -32.29
N LYS A 188 -8.58 -37.07 -31.28
CA LYS A 188 -8.50 -36.66 -29.86
C LYS A 188 -7.23 -35.85 -29.57
N ALA A 189 -6.05 -36.31 -30.03
CA ALA A 189 -4.81 -35.56 -29.88
C ALA A 189 -4.91 -34.15 -30.51
N GLN A 190 -5.51 -34.04 -31.68
CA GLN A 190 -5.68 -32.77 -32.37
C GLN A 190 -6.62 -31.83 -31.62
N VAL A 191 -7.73 -32.34 -31.10
CA VAL A 191 -8.68 -31.54 -30.26
C VAL A 191 -7.97 -31.05 -29.01
N GLU A 192 -7.23 -31.90 -28.28
CA GLU A 192 -6.49 -31.51 -27.09
C GLU A 192 -5.45 -30.43 -27.39
N LEU A 193 -4.74 -30.56 -28.50
CA LEU A 193 -3.77 -29.56 -28.93
C LEU A 193 -4.44 -28.19 -29.19
N SER A 194 -5.62 -28.21 -29.86
CA SER A 194 -6.41 -27.00 -30.12
C SER A 194 -6.92 -26.35 -28.83
N LEU A 195 -7.35 -27.16 -27.85
CA LEU A 195 -7.78 -26.68 -26.52
C LEU A 195 -6.62 -26.02 -25.76
N LEU A 196 -5.43 -26.60 -25.81
CA LEU A 196 -4.24 -25.95 -25.22
C LEU A 196 -3.92 -24.64 -25.92
N GLN A 197 -3.93 -24.60 -27.26
CA GLN A 197 -3.66 -23.38 -28.01
C GLN A 197 -4.66 -22.27 -27.72
N GLN A 198 -5.94 -22.61 -27.50
CA GLN A 198 -6.99 -21.65 -27.11
C GLN A 198 -6.71 -21.01 -25.74
N GLN A 199 -6.06 -21.72 -24.80
CA GLN A 199 -5.79 -21.20 -23.45
C GLN A 199 -4.67 -20.14 -23.44
N LEU A 200 -3.74 -20.19 -24.39
CA LEU A 200 -2.55 -19.32 -24.38
C LEU A 200 -2.86 -17.82 -24.40
N PRO A 201 -3.76 -17.30 -25.24
CA PRO A 201 -4.10 -15.88 -25.23
C PRO A 201 -4.63 -15.39 -23.88
N VAL A 202 -5.39 -16.23 -23.18
CA VAL A 202 -5.94 -15.91 -21.84
C VAL A 202 -4.83 -15.86 -20.80
N LEU A 203 -3.88 -16.81 -20.85
CA LEU A 203 -2.71 -16.82 -19.95
C LEU A 203 -1.81 -15.60 -20.17
N GLU A 204 -1.56 -15.23 -21.44
CA GLU A 204 -0.80 -14.05 -21.80
C GLU A 204 -1.49 -12.76 -21.34
N GLN A 205 -2.82 -12.68 -21.45
CA GLN A 205 -3.58 -11.55 -20.90
C GLN A 205 -3.40 -11.46 -19.37
N ARG A 206 -3.53 -12.57 -18.64
CA ARG A 206 -3.34 -12.61 -17.18
C ARG A 206 -1.92 -12.20 -16.78
N ARG A 207 -0.91 -12.65 -17.51
CA ARG A 207 0.49 -12.23 -17.29
C ARG A 207 0.67 -10.73 -17.47
N LYS A 208 0.07 -10.14 -18.52
CA LYS A 208 0.09 -8.70 -18.74
C LYS A 208 -0.59 -7.94 -17.61
N THR A 209 -1.73 -8.41 -17.11
CA THR A 209 -2.44 -7.80 -15.98
C THR A 209 -1.59 -7.85 -14.69
N ALA A 210 -0.97 -8.99 -14.39
CA ALA A 210 -0.07 -9.10 -13.23
C ALA A 210 1.14 -8.16 -13.35
N GLY A 211 1.73 -8.06 -14.54
CA GLY A 211 2.81 -7.11 -14.81
C GLY A 211 2.38 -5.64 -14.68
N ALA A 212 1.20 -5.30 -15.19
CA ALA A 212 0.64 -3.96 -15.07
C ALA A 212 0.42 -3.56 -13.60
N MET A 213 -0.06 -4.48 -12.76
CA MET A 213 -0.22 -4.24 -11.32
C MET A 213 1.13 -3.94 -10.65
N LEU A 214 2.17 -4.70 -10.97
CA LEU A 214 3.51 -4.48 -10.43
C LEU A 214 4.08 -3.13 -10.87
N ASN A 215 3.94 -2.76 -12.15
CA ASN A 215 4.36 -1.46 -12.67
C ASN A 215 3.62 -0.30 -11.99
N THR A 216 2.30 -0.45 -11.76
CA THR A 216 1.49 0.56 -11.07
C THR A 216 1.97 0.81 -9.64
N LEU A 217 2.31 -0.26 -8.90
CA LEU A 217 2.89 -0.12 -7.56
C LEU A 217 4.23 0.64 -7.55
N LEU A 218 5.01 0.51 -8.63
CA LEU A 218 6.30 1.17 -8.81
C LEU A 218 6.20 2.59 -9.40
N ASP A 219 4.98 3.11 -9.58
CA ASP A 219 4.71 4.39 -10.26
C ASP A 219 5.34 4.44 -11.67
N ARG A 220 5.13 3.37 -12.46
CA ARG A 220 5.62 3.22 -13.82
C ARG A 220 4.44 3.01 -14.77
N ASP A 221 4.65 3.27 -16.07
CA ASP A 221 3.64 2.96 -17.08
C ASP A 221 3.26 1.47 -17.00
N PRO A 222 1.97 1.14 -16.83
CA PRO A 222 1.48 -0.24 -16.72
C PRO A 222 1.85 -1.15 -17.89
N SER A 223 2.11 -0.58 -19.08
CA SER A 223 2.44 -1.32 -20.31
C SER A 223 3.91 -1.70 -20.43
N LEU A 224 4.80 -1.17 -19.58
CA LEU A 224 6.24 -1.45 -19.65
C LEU A 224 6.53 -2.93 -19.48
N PRO A 225 7.42 -3.49 -20.31
CA PRO A 225 7.82 -4.88 -20.20
C PRO A 225 8.58 -5.12 -18.89
N LEU A 226 8.34 -6.27 -18.29
CA LEU A 226 9.02 -6.74 -17.08
C LEU A 226 9.85 -7.98 -17.39
N GLY A 227 10.96 -8.13 -16.69
CA GLY A 227 11.81 -9.32 -16.74
C GLY A 227 11.15 -10.55 -16.09
N LEU A 228 11.94 -11.60 -15.90
CA LEU A 228 11.49 -12.83 -15.27
C LEU A 228 11.58 -12.73 -13.74
N ALA A 229 10.47 -12.98 -13.06
CA ALA A 229 10.43 -13.12 -11.61
C ALA A 229 11.16 -14.41 -11.19
N GLN A 230 11.82 -14.36 -10.04
CA GLN A 230 12.57 -15.51 -9.53
C GLN A 230 11.64 -16.49 -8.81
N GLU A 231 11.97 -17.77 -8.91
CA GLU A 231 11.28 -18.82 -8.17
C GLU A 231 11.48 -18.63 -6.67
N PRO A 232 10.39 -18.67 -5.87
CA PRO A 232 10.50 -18.52 -4.43
C PRO A 232 11.29 -19.69 -3.82
N SER A 233 12.23 -19.35 -2.93
CA SER A 233 12.92 -20.36 -2.13
C SER A 233 12.08 -20.69 -0.89
N PRO A 234 11.71 -21.95 -0.66
CA PRO A 234 10.98 -22.35 0.53
C PRO A 234 11.93 -22.45 1.74
N LEU A 235 12.24 -21.33 2.38
CA LEU A 235 12.94 -21.33 3.67
C LEU A 235 11.92 -21.57 4.78
N PRO A 236 12.14 -22.55 5.68
CA PRO A 236 11.24 -22.77 6.81
C PRO A 236 11.25 -21.58 7.76
N ILE A 237 10.08 -21.28 8.33
CA ILE A 237 9.96 -20.31 9.43
C ILE A 237 10.05 -21.09 10.73
N ASP A 238 11.19 -20.97 11.41
CA ASP A 238 11.47 -21.69 12.67
C ASP A 238 11.11 -20.86 13.91
N GLN A 239 10.51 -19.67 13.73
CA GLN A 239 10.20 -18.78 14.84
C GLN A 239 9.04 -19.31 15.69
N PRO A 240 9.21 -19.41 17.03
CA PRO A 240 8.14 -19.78 17.93
C PRO A 240 6.99 -18.77 17.90
N LEU A 241 5.76 -19.26 18.12
CA LEU A 241 4.56 -18.42 18.13
C LEU A 241 4.66 -17.26 19.14
N ASP A 242 5.20 -17.54 20.35
CA ASP A 242 5.32 -16.54 21.40
C ASP A 242 6.30 -15.41 21.01
N ASP A 243 7.35 -15.72 20.26
CA ASP A 243 8.27 -14.72 19.75
C ASP A 243 7.59 -13.82 18.70
N LEU A 244 6.78 -14.39 17.80
CA LEU A 244 6.01 -13.62 16.83
C LEU A 244 5.00 -12.69 17.51
N HIS A 245 4.32 -13.16 18.58
CA HIS A 245 3.43 -12.31 19.38
C HIS A 245 4.19 -11.16 20.02
N ARG A 246 5.36 -11.44 20.64
CA ARG A 246 6.18 -10.42 21.29
C ARG A 246 6.70 -9.38 20.28
N LEU A 247 7.17 -9.83 19.12
CA LEU A 247 7.62 -8.95 18.06
C LEU A 247 6.48 -8.04 17.58
N ALA A 248 5.30 -8.60 17.33
CA ALA A 248 4.15 -7.81 16.88
C ALA A 248 3.71 -6.76 17.90
N LEU A 249 3.67 -7.11 19.19
CA LEU A 249 3.32 -6.15 20.25
C LEU A 249 4.32 -5.00 20.34
N ASN A 250 5.59 -5.23 20.01
CA ASN A 250 6.64 -4.21 20.06
C ASN A 250 6.78 -3.40 18.75
N ASP A 251 6.55 -4.04 17.59
CA ASP A 251 6.98 -3.48 16.30
C ASP A 251 5.84 -3.14 15.34
N ARG A 252 4.63 -3.66 15.58
CA ARG A 252 3.47 -3.39 14.71
C ARG A 252 3.06 -1.92 14.79
N PRO A 253 3.12 -1.15 13.66
CA PRO A 253 2.85 0.28 13.67
C PRO A 253 1.43 0.62 14.14
N GLU A 254 0.43 -0.21 13.81
CA GLU A 254 -0.95 0.03 14.21
C GLU A 254 -1.14 -0.09 15.73
N LEU A 255 -0.41 -0.98 16.41
CA LEU A 255 -0.42 -1.10 17.88
C LEU A 255 0.25 0.10 18.53
N LYS A 256 1.38 0.57 17.98
CA LYS A 256 2.02 1.81 18.43
C LYS A 256 1.10 3.01 18.26
N ALA A 257 0.37 3.08 17.12
CA ALA A 257 -0.62 4.15 16.90
C ALA A 257 -1.76 4.09 17.93
N ALA A 258 -2.24 2.89 18.28
CA ALA A 258 -3.28 2.71 19.29
C ALA A 258 -2.81 3.13 20.70
N GLU A 259 -1.55 2.84 21.07
CA GLU A 259 -0.95 3.31 22.31
C GLU A 259 -0.85 4.85 22.33
N LEU A 260 -0.40 5.45 21.25
CA LEU A 260 -0.34 6.92 21.10
C LEU A 260 -1.73 7.55 21.15
N ASP A 261 -2.77 6.85 20.67
CA ASP A 261 -4.16 7.30 20.78
C ASP A 261 -4.63 7.34 22.23
N VAL A 262 -4.27 6.34 23.04
CA VAL A 262 -4.51 6.36 24.51
C VAL A 262 -3.83 7.59 25.13
N GLN A 263 -2.53 7.81 24.84
CA GLN A 263 -1.78 8.95 25.34
C GLN A 263 -2.39 10.29 24.89
N ARG A 264 -2.83 10.41 23.65
CA ARG A 264 -3.54 11.60 23.13
C ARG A 264 -4.81 11.87 23.92
N ASN A 265 -5.63 10.86 24.19
CA ASN A 265 -6.86 11.00 24.96
C ASN A 265 -6.57 11.34 26.44
N GLU A 266 -5.49 10.84 27.03
CA GLU A 266 -5.03 11.24 28.36
C GLU A 266 -4.65 12.74 28.41
N GLN A 267 -3.94 13.24 27.39
CA GLN A 267 -3.64 14.67 27.28
C GLN A 267 -4.92 15.50 27.05
N SER A 268 -5.88 15.00 26.28
CA SER A 268 -7.18 15.63 26.08
C SER A 268 -7.99 15.70 27.39
N HIS A 269 -7.93 14.66 28.21
CA HIS A 269 -8.54 14.65 29.54
C HIS A 269 -7.87 15.67 30.48
N ALA A 270 -6.55 15.75 30.48
CA ALA A 270 -5.81 16.77 31.24
C ALA A 270 -6.15 18.19 30.76
N LEU A 271 -6.33 18.40 29.45
CA LEU A 271 -6.78 19.66 28.88
C LEU A 271 -8.23 20.00 29.34
N ALA A 272 -9.15 19.03 29.35
CA ALA A 272 -10.52 19.23 29.84
C ALA A 272 -10.53 19.64 31.29
N GLN A 273 -9.72 19.04 32.15
CA GLN A 273 -9.54 19.46 33.55
C GLN A 273 -8.97 20.88 33.63
N ARG A 274 -8.09 21.27 32.70
CA ARG A 274 -7.53 22.63 32.71
C ARG A 274 -8.55 23.70 32.25
N GLN A 275 -9.67 23.33 31.64
CA GLN A 275 -10.74 24.26 31.26
C GLN A 275 -11.48 24.89 32.44
N TYR A 276 -11.37 24.37 33.68
CA TYR A 276 -11.85 25.02 34.89
C TYR A 276 -11.07 26.30 35.25
N TYR A 277 -9.92 26.55 34.67
CA TYR A 277 -9.15 27.77 34.91
C TYR A 277 -9.56 28.88 33.94
N PRO A 278 -9.64 30.16 34.44
CA PRO A 278 -10.08 31.28 33.63
C PRO A 278 -9.07 31.63 32.52
N ASP A 279 -9.56 31.93 31.33
CA ASP A 279 -8.77 32.58 30.28
C ASP A 279 -8.86 34.10 30.42
N PHE A 280 -7.86 34.82 30.00
CA PHE A 280 -7.73 36.25 30.09
C PHE A 280 -7.85 36.89 28.72
N ASN A 281 -8.48 38.09 28.67
CA ASN A 281 -8.46 38.97 27.53
C ASN A 281 -7.85 40.30 27.97
N VAL A 282 -6.75 40.69 27.35
CA VAL A 282 -6.07 41.97 27.60
C VAL A 282 -6.35 42.88 26.43
N ALA A 283 -6.81 44.09 26.69
CA ALA A 283 -7.02 45.07 25.61
C ALA A 283 -6.51 46.45 25.98
N PHE A 284 -6.04 47.13 24.95
CA PHE A 284 -5.65 48.51 24.95
C PHE A 284 -6.53 49.27 23.95
N GLN A 285 -7.01 50.46 24.36
CA GLN A 285 -7.95 51.27 23.57
C GLN A 285 -7.49 52.72 23.51
N ARG A 286 -7.71 53.33 22.36
CA ARG A 286 -7.55 54.78 22.14
C ARG A 286 -8.97 55.34 21.90
N PHE A 287 -9.37 56.29 22.70
CA PHE A 287 -10.62 57.05 22.57
C PHE A 287 -10.32 58.34 21.81
N GLN A 288 -10.80 58.46 20.60
CA GLN A 288 -10.82 59.72 19.87
C GLN A 288 -12.17 60.38 20.18
N ASN A 289 -12.12 61.44 21.01
CA ASN A 289 -13.30 62.13 21.49
C ASN A 289 -13.51 63.41 20.70
N TYR A 290 -14.68 63.62 20.13
CA TYR A 290 -14.99 64.79 19.33
C TYR A 290 -15.48 66.00 20.14
N GLN A 291 -15.77 65.80 21.42
CA GLN A 291 -16.28 66.85 22.34
C GLN A 291 -15.38 67.11 23.56
N ALA A 292 -14.34 66.29 23.75
CA ALA A 292 -13.39 66.38 24.85
C ALA A 292 -11.98 65.94 24.38
N ASN A 293 -11.01 65.87 25.31
CA ASN A 293 -9.65 65.42 25.00
C ASN A 293 -9.63 63.92 24.67
N ASP A 294 -8.78 63.50 23.74
CA ASP A 294 -8.45 62.12 23.44
C ASP A 294 -7.93 61.40 24.71
N GLY A 295 -8.26 60.16 24.85
CA GLY A 295 -7.86 59.33 25.99
C GLY A 295 -7.39 57.94 25.61
N PHE A 296 -6.73 57.26 26.54
CA PHE A 296 -6.33 55.88 26.44
C PHE A 296 -6.95 55.07 27.57
N GLY A 297 -7.28 53.83 27.27
CA GLY A 297 -7.81 52.87 28.26
C GLY A 297 -7.13 51.50 28.09
N ALA A 298 -7.02 50.80 29.18
CA ALA A 298 -6.62 49.42 29.17
C ALA A 298 -7.59 48.62 30.05
N TYR A 299 -7.95 47.43 29.65
CA TYR A 299 -8.72 46.54 30.50
C TYR A 299 -8.21 45.12 30.42
N VAL A 300 -8.46 44.35 31.51
CA VAL A 300 -8.28 42.93 31.58
C VAL A 300 -9.61 42.32 31.92
N ALA A 301 -10.08 41.41 31.05
CA ALA A 301 -11.26 40.59 31.32
C ALA A 301 -10.83 39.14 31.55
N MET A 302 -11.58 38.42 32.36
CA MET A 302 -11.36 36.98 32.55
C MET A 302 -12.68 36.21 32.47
N SER A 303 -12.60 34.99 31.93
CA SER A 303 -13.73 34.05 31.94
C SER A 303 -13.96 33.51 33.36
N ILE A 304 -15.21 33.17 33.71
CA ILE A 304 -15.57 32.60 35.01
C ILE A 304 -16.17 31.19 34.83
N PRO A 305 -15.29 30.18 34.62
CA PRO A 305 -15.75 28.80 34.33
C PRO A 305 -16.35 28.07 35.55
N PHE A 306 -16.10 28.57 36.77
CA PHE A 306 -16.55 27.97 38.02
C PHE A 306 -17.90 28.53 38.53
N ALA A 307 -18.59 29.37 37.76
CA ALA A 307 -19.94 29.85 38.13
C ALA A 307 -20.91 28.65 38.16
N PHE A 308 -21.87 28.67 39.10
CA PHE A 308 -22.76 27.53 39.34
C PHE A 308 -23.57 27.09 38.10
N TRP A 309 -23.88 28.02 37.20
CA TRP A 309 -24.58 27.73 35.93
C TRP A 309 -23.66 27.25 34.81
N THR A 310 -22.32 27.43 34.88
CA THR A 310 -21.36 26.98 33.89
C THR A 310 -20.63 25.70 34.31
N LYS A 311 -20.55 25.42 35.62
CA LYS A 311 -19.85 24.26 36.17
C LYS A 311 -20.29 22.90 35.53
N PRO A 312 -21.62 22.63 35.34
CA PRO A 312 -22.05 21.36 34.76
C PRO A 312 -21.51 21.12 33.35
N LYS A 313 -21.23 22.16 32.54
CA LYS A 313 -20.62 22.07 31.23
C LYS A 313 -19.17 21.50 31.33
N TYR A 314 -18.40 22.01 32.27
CA TYR A 314 -17.01 21.56 32.46
C TYR A 314 -16.94 20.18 33.11
N ASP A 315 -17.85 19.88 34.06
CA ASP A 315 -17.98 18.54 34.64
C ASP A 315 -18.27 17.50 33.54
N ALA A 316 -19.23 17.79 32.65
CA ALA A 316 -19.55 16.93 31.52
C ALA A 316 -18.38 16.79 30.54
N GLY A 317 -17.65 17.86 30.25
CA GLY A 317 -16.47 17.82 29.37
C GLY A 317 -15.35 16.95 29.93
N VAL A 318 -15.11 16.97 31.24
CA VAL A 318 -14.12 16.07 31.87
C VAL A 318 -14.58 14.61 31.83
N GLN A 319 -15.88 14.35 32.09
CA GLN A 319 -16.46 13.00 32.01
C GLN A 319 -16.39 12.46 30.55
N GLU A 320 -16.70 13.28 29.56
CA GLU A 320 -16.58 12.96 28.15
C GLU A 320 -15.13 12.55 27.80
N ALA A 321 -14.17 13.38 28.22
CA ALA A 321 -12.74 13.09 27.96
C ALA A 321 -12.26 11.82 28.70
N ALA A 322 -12.72 11.57 29.92
CA ALA A 322 -12.44 10.35 30.67
C ALA A 322 -13.02 9.10 29.96
N ALA A 323 -14.25 9.20 29.44
CA ALA A 323 -14.86 8.16 28.62
C ALA A 323 -14.04 7.93 27.33
N GLY A 324 -13.51 8.98 26.71
CA GLY A 324 -12.61 8.90 25.57
C GLY A 324 -11.34 8.07 25.83
N VAL A 325 -10.72 8.25 27.01
CA VAL A 325 -9.58 7.40 27.44
C VAL A 325 -10.00 5.94 27.57
N ALA A 326 -11.14 5.64 28.15
CA ALA A 326 -11.64 4.27 28.30
C ALA A 326 -11.92 3.62 26.93
N VAL A 327 -12.49 4.37 25.99
CA VAL A 327 -12.71 3.91 24.59
C VAL A 327 -11.39 3.57 23.93
N ALA A 328 -10.39 4.47 23.99
CA ALA A 328 -9.07 4.25 23.36
C ALA A 328 -8.39 3.00 23.92
N ARG A 329 -8.42 2.78 25.24
CA ARG A 329 -7.87 1.56 25.87
C ARG A 329 -8.58 0.29 25.42
N ALA A 330 -9.92 0.32 25.34
CA ALA A 330 -10.68 -0.83 24.86
C ALA A 330 -10.38 -1.15 23.38
N GLN A 331 -10.18 -0.13 22.55
CA GLN A 331 -9.79 -0.28 21.15
C GLN A 331 -8.38 -0.85 21.02
N GLN A 332 -7.42 -0.38 21.82
CA GLN A 332 -6.06 -0.95 21.89
C GLN A 332 -6.12 -2.44 22.25
N GLN A 333 -6.83 -2.81 23.31
CA GLN A 333 -6.98 -4.21 23.70
C GLN A 333 -7.64 -5.07 22.62
N THR A 334 -8.64 -4.52 21.93
CA THR A 334 -9.29 -5.21 20.80
C THR A 334 -8.31 -5.46 19.67
N LEU A 335 -7.47 -4.48 19.34
CA LEU A 335 -6.44 -4.62 18.30
C LEU A 335 -5.36 -5.61 18.70
N GLU A 336 -4.93 -5.64 19.96
CA GLU A 336 -4.01 -6.66 20.47
C GLU A 336 -4.57 -8.08 20.32
N ASN A 337 -5.82 -8.29 20.71
CA ASN A 337 -6.49 -9.58 20.58
C ASN A 337 -6.62 -10.00 19.10
N LEU A 338 -7.00 -9.07 18.24
CA LEU A 338 -7.06 -9.30 16.79
C LEU A 338 -5.68 -9.63 16.20
N THR A 339 -4.64 -8.94 16.64
CA THR A 339 -3.25 -9.20 16.22
C THR A 339 -2.82 -10.62 16.58
N ARG A 340 -3.06 -11.05 17.82
CA ARG A 340 -2.78 -12.43 18.25
C ARG A 340 -3.53 -13.46 17.42
N PHE A 341 -4.83 -13.23 17.16
CA PHE A 341 -5.62 -14.09 16.29
C PHE A 341 -5.03 -14.16 14.88
N GLN A 342 -4.72 -13.02 14.26
CA GLN A 342 -4.15 -12.96 12.91
C GLN A 342 -2.83 -13.73 12.79
N ILE A 343 -1.93 -13.59 13.77
CA ILE A 343 -0.66 -14.32 13.78
C ILE A 343 -0.90 -15.83 13.86
N ASN A 344 -1.78 -16.29 14.75
CA ASN A 344 -2.12 -17.72 14.89
C ASN A 344 -2.70 -18.26 13.57
N ASP A 345 -3.66 -17.57 12.97
CA ASP A 345 -4.31 -17.97 11.72
C ASP A 345 -3.32 -18.04 10.56
N LEU A 346 -2.51 -16.96 10.37
CA LEU A 346 -1.52 -16.89 9.30
C LEU A 346 -0.42 -17.95 9.45
N LEU A 347 0.06 -18.19 10.67
CA LEU A 347 1.07 -19.21 10.93
C LEU A 347 0.53 -20.62 10.67
N ALA A 348 -0.73 -20.90 11.06
CA ALA A 348 -1.38 -22.16 10.77
C ALA A 348 -1.55 -22.39 9.25
N LYS A 349 -2.02 -21.36 8.53
CA LYS A 349 -2.15 -21.40 7.05
C LYS A 349 -0.78 -21.60 6.38
N LEU A 350 0.24 -20.91 6.84
CA LEU A 350 1.60 -21.02 6.31
C LEU A 350 2.14 -22.45 6.48
N ARG A 351 2.02 -23.03 7.69
CA ARG A 351 2.44 -24.42 7.96
C ARG A 351 1.68 -25.44 7.11
N ALA A 352 0.37 -25.26 6.95
CA ALA A 352 -0.43 -26.12 6.09
C ALA A 352 0.04 -26.04 4.63
N THR A 353 0.30 -24.84 4.13
CA THR A 353 0.79 -24.62 2.75
C THR A 353 2.18 -25.21 2.56
N ASP A 354 3.09 -25.11 3.56
CA ASP A 354 4.41 -25.76 3.54
C ASP A 354 4.30 -27.30 3.43
N GLN A 355 3.39 -27.92 4.21
CA GLN A 355 3.15 -29.35 4.15
C GLN A 355 2.63 -29.77 2.78
N VAL A 356 1.68 -29.02 2.21
CA VAL A 356 1.12 -29.28 0.87
C VAL A 356 2.20 -29.16 -0.20
N ALA A 357 2.99 -28.07 -0.19
CA ALA A 357 4.08 -27.87 -1.16
C ALA A 357 5.13 -29.00 -1.05
N THR A 358 5.47 -29.41 0.17
CA THR A 358 6.40 -30.52 0.41
C THR A 358 5.86 -31.84 -0.13
N LEU A 359 4.57 -32.18 0.12
CA LEU A 359 3.91 -33.39 -0.39
C LEU A 359 3.90 -33.41 -1.92
N TYR A 360 3.61 -32.28 -2.57
CA TYR A 360 3.70 -32.19 -4.02
C TYR A 360 5.12 -32.48 -4.52
N ARG A 361 6.12 -31.83 -3.94
CA ARG A 361 7.52 -31.95 -4.37
C ARG A 361 8.09 -33.36 -4.17
N THR A 362 7.81 -33.95 -2.99
CA THR A 362 8.49 -35.21 -2.60
C THR A 362 7.74 -36.47 -3.01
N THR A 363 6.43 -36.39 -3.26
CA THR A 363 5.58 -37.56 -3.46
C THR A 363 4.74 -37.49 -4.73
N ILE A 364 3.86 -36.48 -4.85
CA ILE A 364 2.85 -36.43 -5.91
C ILE A 364 3.51 -36.25 -7.29
N LEU A 365 4.41 -35.25 -7.42
CA LEU A 365 5.08 -34.97 -8.70
C LEU A 365 5.92 -36.16 -9.19
N PRO A 366 6.81 -36.79 -8.39
CA PRO A 366 7.56 -37.95 -8.85
C PRO A 366 6.67 -39.12 -9.25
N GLN A 367 5.60 -39.39 -8.50
CA GLN A 367 4.65 -40.49 -8.83
C GLN A 367 3.89 -40.20 -10.12
N ALA A 368 3.41 -38.99 -10.30
CA ALA A 368 2.68 -38.59 -11.50
C ALA A 368 3.57 -38.60 -12.75
N GLU A 369 4.85 -38.23 -12.64
CA GLU A 369 5.82 -38.32 -13.72
C GLU A 369 6.09 -39.74 -14.12
N GLN A 370 6.29 -40.64 -13.14
CA GLN A 370 6.45 -42.08 -13.40
C GLN A 370 5.19 -42.71 -14.05
N SER A 371 4.01 -42.28 -13.62
CA SER A 371 2.74 -42.69 -14.20
C SER A 371 2.63 -42.27 -15.67
N LEU A 372 2.95 -41.02 -15.97
CA LEU A 372 2.96 -40.49 -17.34
C LEU A 372 3.93 -41.26 -18.24
N GLU A 373 5.15 -41.53 -17.76
CA GLU A 373 6.14 -42.27 -18.52
C GLU A 373 5.67 -43.72 -18.78
N SER A 374 5.09 -44.38 -17.77
CA SER A 374 4.50 -45.73 -17.92
C SER A 374 3.37 -45.75 -18.95
N ALA A 375 2.46 -44.76 -18.90
CA ALA A 375 1.39 -44.64 -19.88
C ALA A 375 1.89 -44.41 -21.29
N ARG A 376 2.96 -43.56 -21.44
CA ARG A 376 3.63 -43.28 -22.73
C ARG A 376 4.25 -44.54 -23.34
N VAL A 377 5.02 -45.28 -22.54
CA VAL A 377 5.64 -46.53 -22.95
C VAL A 377 4.56 -47.58 -23.29
N GLY A 378 3.53 -47.75 -22.46
CA GLY A 378 2.41 -48.66 -22.68
C GLY A 378 1.68 -48.37 -23.99
N TYR A 379 1.37 -47.10 -24.27
CA TYR A 379 0.73 -46.71 -25.53
C TYR A 379 1.62 -46.98 -26.75
N ARG A 380 2.92 -46.68 -26.66
CA ARG A 380 3.89 -46.98 -27.74
C ARG A 380 3.94 -48.48 -28.03
N ALA A 381 3.97 -49.31 -27.01
CA ALA A 381 3.99 -50.78 -27.11
C ALA A 381 2.67 -51.41 -27.53
N GLY A 382 1.58 -50.64 -27.63
CA GLY A 382 0.24 -51.16 -27.94
C GLY A 382 -0.45 -51.90 -26.76
N LYS A 383 0.04 -51.70 -25.53
CA LYS A 383 -0.48 -52.31 -24.29
C LYS A 383 -1.33 -51.37 -23.45
N GLY A 384 -1.42 -50.07 -23.83
CA GLY A 384 -2.20 -49.04 -23.15
C GLY A 384 -3.08 -48.24 -24.11
N GLY A 385 -4.15 -47.63 -23.62
CA GLY A 385 -5.07 -46.78 -24.37
C GLY A 385 -4.53 -45.37 -24.57
N PHE A 386 -4.94 -44.71 -25.66
CA PHE A 386 -4.62 -43.29 -25.86
C PHE A 386 -5.27 -42.37 -24.82
N LEU A 387 -6.51 -42.76 -24.38
CA LEU A 387 -7.22 -42.00 -23.36
C LEU A 387 -6.46 -41.98 -22.03
N ASP A 388 -5.93 -43.16 -21.60
CA ASP A 388 -5.14 -43.27 -20.37
C ASP A 388 -3.89 -42.35 -20.42
N LEU A 389 -3.24 -42.27 -21.62
CA LEU A 389 -2.08 -41.37 -21.81
C LEU A 389 -2.48 -39.92 -21.66
N ILE A 390 -3.59 -39.48 -22.27
CA ILE A 390 -4.05 -38.10 -22.18
C ILE A 390 -4.49 -37.73 -20.77
N ASP A 391 -5.21 -38.62 -20.08
CA ASP A 391 -5.67 -38.37 -18.71
C ASP A 391 -4.50 -38.27 -17.72
N THR A 392 -3.49 -39.14 -17.89
CA THR A 392 -2.25 -39.06 -17.09
C THR A 392 -1.45 -37.78 -17.37
N GLN A 393 -1.40 -37.34 -18.64
CA GLN A 393 -0.75 -36.06 -19.02
C GLN A 393 -1.49 -34.85 -18.41
N ARG A 394 -2.83 -34.83 -18.45
CA ARG A 394 -3.62 -33.80 -17.84
C ARG A 394 -3.40 -33.71 -16.31
N ALA A 395 -3.38 -34.90 -15.66
CA ALA A 395 -3.10 -34.98 -14.22
C ALA A 395 -1.70 -34.44 -13.89
N TRP A 396 -0.68 -34.84 -14.65
CA TRP A 396 0.70 -34.34 -14.49
C TRP A 396 0.78 -32.81 -14.59
N LYS A 397 0.17 -32.22 -15.63
CA LYS A 397 0.07 -30.76 -15.77
C LYS A 397 -0.63 -30.12 -14.58
N GLY A 398 -1.76 -30.68 -14.15
CA GLY A 398 -2.52 -30.18 -13.01
C GLY A 398 -1.69 -30.15 -11.73
N PHE A 399 -0.98 -31.21 -11.43
CA PHE A 399 -0.13 -31.30 -10.23
C PHE A 399 1.06 -30.33 -10.27
N GLN A 400 1.68 -30.10 -11.44
CA GLN A 400 2.71 -29.08 -11.59
C GLN A 400 2.16 -27.69 -11.27
N LEU A 401 1.00 -27.33 -11.80
CA LEU A 401 0.37 -26.04 -11.54
C LEU A 401 -0.01 -25.86 -10.07
N GLU A 402 -0.59 -26.88 -9.44
CA GLU A 402 -0.95 -26.83 -8.02
C GLU A 402 0.29 -26.73 -7.11
N TYR A 403 1.41 -27.35 -7.46
CA TYR A 403 2.68 -27.17 -6.74
C TYR A 403 3.15 -25.72 -6.75
N PHE A 404 3.24 -25.08 -7.93
CA PHE A 404 3.69 -23.69 -8.03
C PHE A 404 2.70 -22.71 -7.41
N LYS A 405 1.40 -23.01 -7.48
CA LYS A 405 0.37 -22.26 -6.77
C LYS A 405 0.57 -22.35 -5.24
N ALA A 406 0.83 -23.54 -4.70
CA ALA A 406 1.11 -23.72 -3.29
C ALA A 406 2.35 -22.94 -2.84
N LEU A 407 3.43 -22.89 -3.67
CA LEU A 407 4.62 -22.06 -3.40
C LEU A 407 4.28 -20.57 -3.36
N VAL A 408 3.45 -20.08 -4.27
CA VAL A 408 3.05 -18.67 -4.32
C VAL A 408 2.10 -18.34 -3.16
N ASP A 409 1.11 -19.18 -2.87
CA ASP A 409 0.22 -19.02 -1.72
C ASP A 409 1.01 -18.93 -0.40
N ARG A 410 2.06 -19.75 -0.26
CA ARG A 410 2.99 -19.67 0.86
C ARG A 410 3.63 -18.28 0.98
N GLN A 411 4.12 -17.72 -0.11
CA GLN A 411 4.76 -16.40 -0.11
C GLN A 411 3.76 -15.28 0.21
N HIS A 412 2.53 -15.40 -0.24
CA HIS A 412 1.45 -14.48 0.13
C HIS A 412 1.21 -14.52 1.65
N ARG A 413 1.07 -15.72 2.25
CA ARG A 413 0.89 -15.86 3.71
C ARG A 413 2.09 -15.36 4.50
N LEU A 414 3.31 -15.54 3.99
CA LEU A 414 4.51 -15.00 4.61
C LEU A 414 4.50 -13.47 4.60
N ALA A 415 4.20 -12.84 3.45
CA ALA A 415 4.13 -11.40 3.34
C ALA A 415 3.03 -10.79 4.24
N GLU A 416 1.86 -11.47 4.35
CA GLU A 416 0.80 -11.08 5.27
C GLU A 416 1.25 -11.20 6.75
N LEU A 417 1.97 -12.27 7.10
CA LEU A 417 2.49 -12.45 8.45
C LEU A 417 3.53 -11.38 8.81
N GLU A 418 4.44 -11.05 7.90
CA GLU A 418 5.42 -9.96 8.07
C GLU A 418 4.74 -8.61 8.29
N GLN A 419 3.65 -8.33 7.58
CA GLN A 419 2.86 -7.12 7.77
C GLN A 419 2.24 -7.07 9.16
N VAL A 420 1.65 -8.17 9.63
CA VAL A 420 0.99 -8.25 10.94
C VAL A 420 2.02 -8.21 12.08
N VAL A 421 3.19 -8.83 11.92
CA VAL A 421 4.29 -8.79 12.90
C VAL A 421 5.01 -7.43 12.90
N GLY A 422 4.97 -6.70 11.78
CA GLY A 422 5.58 -5.37 11.65
C GLY A 422 7.05 -5.38 11.24
N ILE A 423 7.66 -6.55 11.04
CA ILE A 423 9.05 -6.70 10.61
C ILE A 423 9.19 -7.77 9.52
N PRO A 424 10.23 -7.71 8.66
CA PRO A 424 10.57 -8.79 7.76
C PRO A 424 10.95 -10.06 8.54
N LEU A 425 10.43 -11.22 8.14
CA LEU A 425 10.76 -12.53 8.73
C LEU A 425 11.69 -13.32 7.82
N ASP A 426 11.87 -12.87 6.57
CA ASP A 426 12.75 -13.47 5.59
C ASP A 426 14.20 -12.99 5.84
N ARG A 427 15.12 -13.93 6.13
CA ARG A 427 16.54 -13.63 6.40
C ARG A 427 17.34 -13.25 5.12
N GLN A 428 16.68 -13.00 4.01
CA GLN A 428 17.29 -12.60 2.75
C GLN A 428 17.20 -11.08 2.46
N SER A 429 16.79 -10.27 3.43
CA SER A 429 16.80 -8.80 3.30
C SER A 429 18.07 -8.17 3.84
#